data_9b0a17cb381c3b9fce9e9cabff6993f9
#
_entry.id   9b0a17cb381c3b9fce9e9cabff6993f9
#
_cell.length_a   1.000
_cell.length_b   1.000
_cell.length_c   1.000
_cell.angle_alpha   90.00
_cell.angle_beta   90.00
_cell.angle_gamma   90.00
#
_symmetry.space_group_name_H-M   'P 1'
#
loop_
_entity.id
_entity.type
_entity.pdbx_description
1 polymer ?
#
loop_
_entity_poly.entity_id
_entity_poly.type
_entity_poly.pdbx_seq_one_letter_code
_entity_poly.pdbx_strand_id
1 'polypeptide(L)'
;MKKFLSLVLALVMTMSLVTVSAGAKDFSDDDSITYQEAVDVISEIGVVDGYTGGDFKPTDVLTRGAAAKIICNLILGPTTASALSASSAPFKDVPVSNTFAGYITYCAQEKIINGYPDGTFRPTGTLTGNAFMKMLLGALGYDSAVESYTGPNWSVAVIKQAAGIGLDDGNDEFVGSKAVTREEAALYAFNMLQATMVEYDAKTS
;
A
#
# COMPACT_ATOMS: atom_id res chain seq x y z
N MET A 1 11.02 -41.97 -25.19
CA MET A 1 11.18 -40.55 -24.90
C MET A 1 9.85 -39.79 -24.71
N LYS A 2 8.88 -39.87 -25.61
CA LYS A 2 7.58 -39.13 -25.49
C LYS A 2 6.75 -39.53 -24.25
N LYS A 3 6.78 -40.77 -23.80
CA LYS A 3 6.05 -41.21 -22.57
C LYS A 3 6.70 -40.76 -21.29
N PHE A 4 8.04 -40.57 -21.26
CA PHE A 4 8.76 -40.05 -20.11
C PHE A 4 8.53 -38.56 -19.92
N LEU A 5 8.47 -37.82 -21.04
CA LEU A 5 8.20 -36.38 -21.02
C LEU A 5 6.77 -36.06 -20.53
N SER A 6 5.79 -36.91 -20.90
CA SER A 6 4.40 -36.80 -20.41
C SER A 6 4.27 -37.09 -18.92
N LEU A 7 5.04 -38.03 -18.39
CA LEU A 7 5.04 -38.36 -16.95
C LEU A 7 5.66 -37.23 -16.11
N VAL A 8 6.75 -36.64 -16.60
CA VAL A 8 7.42 -35.50 -15.93
C VAL A 8 6.51 -34.26 -15.96
N LEU A 9 5.82 -34.00 -17.07
CA LEU A 9 4.89 -32.88 -17.18
C LEU A 9 3.67 -33.05 -16.26
N ALA A 10 3.14 -34.28 -16.12
CA ALA A 10 2.07 -34.60 -15.20
C ALA A 10 2.52 -34.44 -13.73
N LEU A 11 3.76 -34.84 -13.40
CA LEU A 11 4.33 -34.70 -12.06
C LEU A 11 4.55 -33.21 -11.70
N VAL A 12 5.00 -32.39 -12.65
CA VAL A 12 5.16 -30.95 -12.45
C VAL A 12 3.80 -30.25 -12.27
N MET A 13 2.78 -30.67 -13.03
CA MET A 13 1.42 -30.15 -12.85
C MET A 13 0.76 -30.58 -11.53
N THR A 14 1.07 -31.79 -11.04
CA THR A 14 0.54 -32.20 -9.73
C THR A 14 1.27 -31.56 -8.56
N MET A 15 2.55 -31.19 -8.71
CA MET A 15 3.27 -30.42 -7.68
C MET A 15 2.84 -28.95 -7.63
N SER A 16 2.31 -28.37 -8.73
CA SER A 16 1.74 -27.02 -8.72
C SER A 16 0.33 -26.97 -8.10
N LEU A 17 -0.28 -28.11 -7.77
CA LEU A 17 -1.55 -28.25 -7.07
C LEU A 17 -1.37 -28.57 -5.55
N VAL A 18 -0.14 -28.58 -5.05
CA VAL A 18 0.05 -28.34 -3.63
C VAL A 18 -0.30 -26.88 -3.41
N THR A 19 -1.58 -26.61 -3.20
CA THR A 19 -1.99 -25.44 -2.48
C THR A 19 -1.22 -25.47 -1.18
N VAL A 20 -0.13 -24.73 -1.09
CA VAL A 20 0.30 -24.21 0.18
C VAL A 20 -0.92 -23.43 0.63
N SER A 21 -1.75 -24.04 1.46
CA SER A 21 -2.59 -23.32 2.38
C SER A 21 -1.61 -22.60 3.30
N ALA A 22 -1.03 -21.52 2.81
CA ALA A 22 -0.52 -20.48 3.66
C ALA A 22 -1.77 -20.11 4.45
N GLY A 23 -1.83 -20.50 5.71
CA GLY A 23 -3.01 -20.25 6.53
C GLY A 23 -3.17 -18.74 6.57
N ALA A 24 -4.30 -18.25 6.04
CA ALA A 24 -4.71 -16.87 6.27
C ALA A 24 -4.48 -16.57 7.75
N LYS A 25 -3.98 -15.38 8.08
CA LYS A 25 -3.87 -14.98 9.48
C LYS A 25 -5.28 -14.92 10.03
N ASP A 26 -5.64 -15.85 10.91
CA ASP A 26 -6.92 -15.78 11.62
C ASP A 26 -6.88 -14.61 12.59
N PHE A 27 -7.64 -13.57 12.30
CA PHE A 27 -7.84 -12.44 13.21
C PHE A 27 -9.04 -12.72 14.12
N SER A 28 -8.96 -12.29 15.37
CA SER A 28 -10.04 -12.50 16.36
C SER A 28 -11.34 -11.77 15.99
N ASP A 29 -11.26 -10.80 15.08
CA ASP A 29 -12.37 -9.98 14.56
C ASP A 29 -12.65 -10.23 13.06
N ASP A 30 -12.27 -11.40 12.54
CA ASP A 30 -12.47 -11.81 11.14
C ASP A 30 -13.90 -11.60 10.65
N ASP A 31 -14.90 -11.98 11.45
CA ASP A 31 -16.32 -11.80 11.12
C ASP A 31 -16.72 -10.33 10.86
N SER A 32 -15.88 -9.39 11.25
CA SER A 32 -16.11 -7.95 11.07
C SER A 32 -15.40 -7.37 9.83
N ILE A 33 -14.61 -8.18 9.12
CA ILE A 33 -13.86 -7.77 7.94
C ILE A 33 -14.74 -7.89 6.71
N THR A 34 -14.95 -6.78 6.00
CA THR A 34 -15.72 -6.73 4.75
C THR A 34 -14.91 -7.25 3.56
N TYR A 35 -13.65 -6.87 3.49
CA TYR A 35 -12.75 -7.17 2.36
C TYR A 35 -11.79 -8.32 2.72
N GLN A 36 -12.36 -9.48 3.10
CA GLN A 36 -11.63 -10.63 3.66
C GLN A 36 -10.44 -11.05 2.79
N GLU A 37 -10.67 -11.32 1.49
CA GLU A 37 -9.61 -11.77 0.58
C GLU A 37 -8.45 -10.79 0.52
N ALA A 38 -8.73 -9.50 0.45
CA ALA A 38 -7.70 -8.47 0.40
C ALA A 38 -6.91 -8.40 1.71
N VAL A 39 -7.61 -8.46 2.85
CA VAL A 39 -6.97 -8.47 4.17
C VAL A 39 -6.08 -9.69 4.34
N ASP A 40 -6.56 -10.87 3.96
CA ASP A 40 -5.82 -12.12 4.04
C ASP A 40 -4.51 -12.06 3.23
N VAL A 41 -4.61 -11.71 1.95
CA VAL A 41 -3.44 -11.63 1.06
C VAL A 41 -2.44 -10.58 1.55
N ILE A 42 -2.90 -9.36 1.85
CA ILE A 42 -2.04 -8.24 2.26
C ILE A 42 -1.38 -8.50 3.62
N SER A 43 -2.05 -9.25 4.51
CA SER A 43 -1.49 -9.65 5.80
C SER A 43 -0.51 -10.81 5.66
N GLU A 44 -0.80 -11.79 4.81
CA GLU A 44 0.07 -12.95 4.57
C GLU A 44 1.41 -12.53 3.97
N ILE A 45 1.41 -11.59 3.02
CA ILE A 45 2.66 -11.06 2.44
C ILE A 45 3.35 -10.04 3.37
N GLY A 46 2.79 -9.74 4.54
CA GLY A 46 3.38 -8.89 5.57
C GLY A 46 3.32 -7.39 5.28
N VAL A 47 2.46 -6.95 4.36
CA VAL A 47 2.28 -5.51 4.06
C VAL A 47 1.54 -4.81 5.19
N VAL A 48 0.55 -5.46 5.78
CA VAL A 48 -0.18 -5.00 6.97
C VAL A 48 -0.14 -6.10 8.02
N ASP A 49 0.06 -5.74 9.28
CA ASP A 49 -0.01 -6.66 10.42
C ASP A 49 -1.27 -6.39 11.24
N GLY A 50 -1.77 -7.43 11.93
CA GLY A 50 -2.72 -7.28 13.02
C GLY A 50 -2.08 -6.64 14.26
N TYR A 51 -2.90 -6.37 15.26
CA TYR A 51 -2.44 -5.88 16.56
C TYR A 51 -2.00 -7.03 17.47
N THR A 52 -1.25 -6.72 18.52
CA THR A 52 -0.75 -7.71 19.49
C THR A 52 -1.85 -8.52 20.20
N GLY A 53 -3.10 -8.04 20.16
CA GLY A 53 -4.28 -8.76 20.66
C GLY A 53 -4.86 -9.81 19.74
N GLY A 54 -4.34 -9.91 18.50
CA GLY A 54 -4.87 -10.80 17.47
C GLY A 54 -5.95 -10.16 16.59
N ASP A 55 -6.34 -8.91 16.87
CA ASP A 55 -7.34 -8.17 16.08
C ASP A 55 -6.71 -7.55 14.83
N PHE A 56 -7.48 -7.46 13.75
CA PHE A 56 -7.14 -6.63 12.59
C PHE A 56 -7.63 -5.18 12.74
N LYS A 57 -8.79 -4.98 13.35
CA LYS A 57 -9.50 -3.70 13.52
C LYS A 57 -9.83 -3.04 12.17
N PRO A 58 -10.70 -3.66 11.38
CA PRO A 58 -10.98 -3.26 9.99
C PRO A 58 -11.45 -1.81 9.87
N THR A 59 -12.27 -1.35 10.80
CA THR A 59 -12.90 -0.02 10.78
C THR A 59 -12.06 1.10 11.40
N ASP A 60 -10.91 0.77 12.02
CA ASP A 60 -9.99 1.78 12.54
C ASP A 60 -9.44 2.63 11.39
N VAL A 61 -9.35 3.95 11.62
CA VAL A 61 -8.82 4.87 10.61
C VAL A 61 -7.31 4.74 10.48
N LEU A 62 -6.82 4.76 9.24
CA LEU A 62 -5.41 4.71 8.95
C LEU A 62 -4.74 6.06 9.26
N THR A 63 -3.60 6.03 9.94
CA THR A 63 -2.78 7.21 10.15
C THR A 63 -1.80 7.43 9.00
N ARG A 64 -1.34 8.66 8.82
CA ARG A 64 -0.36 9.02 7.78
C ARG A 64 0.97 8.27 7.94
N GLY A 65 1.41 8.04 9.17
CA GLY A 65 2.62 7.26 9.43
C GLY A 65 2.46 5.78 9.11
N ALA A 66 1.32 5.19 9.46
CA ALA A 66 1.00 3.81 9.11
C ALA A 66 0.88 3.61 7.58
N ALA A 67 0.30 4.58 6.88
CA ALA A 67 0.24 4.55 5.41
C ALA A 67 1.65 4.55 4.78
N ALA A 68 2.58 5.38 5.28
CA ALA A 68 3.96 5.37 4.80
C ALA A 68 4.63 3.99 5.00
N LYS A 69 4.36 3.29 6.11
CA LYS A 69 4.84 1.92 6.33
C LYS A 69 4.24 0.96 5.30
N ILE A 70 2.93 1.01 5.06
CA ILE A 70 2.25 0.17 4.04
C ILE A 70 2.89 0.38 2.66
N ILE A 71 3.09 1.62 2.24
CA ILE A 71 3.73 1.95 0.95
C ILE A 71 5.14 1.37 0.87
N CYS A 72 5.96 1.53 1.90
CA CYS A 72 7.30 0.95 1.90
C CYS A 72 7.28 -0.58 1.85
N ASN A 73 6.36 -1.23 2.56
CA ASN A 73 6.19 -2.68 2.51
C ASN A 73 5.77 -3.16 1.11
N LEU A 74 4.91 -2.41 0.41
CA LEU A 74 4.50 -2.73 -0.96
C LEU A 74 5.66 -2.61 -1.96
N ILE A 75 6.49 -1.56 -1.84
CA ILE A 75 7.56 -1.28 -2.82
C ILE A 75 8.80 -2.16 -2.55
N LEU A 76 9.21 -2.30 -1.29
CA LEU A 76 10.48 -2.91 -0.91
C LEU A 76 10.34 -4.34 -0.38
N GLY A 77 9.13 -4.76 -0.08
CA GLY A 77 8.84 -5.92 0.74
C GLY A 77 9.08 -5.65 2.24
N PRO A 78 8.36 -6.35 3.14
CA PRO A 78 8.37 -6.05 4.58
C PRO A 78 9.74 -6.22 5.23
N THR A 79 10.55 -7.18 4.79
CA THR A 79 11.90 -7.41 5.32
C THR A 79 12.82 -6.22 5.07
N THR A 80 12.87 -5.72 3.83
CA THR A 80 13.70 -4.56 3.47
C THR A 80 13.16 -3.30 4.11
N ALA A 81 11.84 -3.10 4.07
CA ALA A 81 11.20 -1.94 4.65
C ALA A 81 11.43 -1.82 6.16
N SER A 82 11.47 -2.94 6.89
CA SER A 82 11.74 -2.95 8.33
C SER A 82 13.16 -2.48 8.72
N ALA A 83 14.11 -2.52 7.78
CA ALA A 83 15.47 -2.03 7.97
C ALA A 83 15.62 -0.52 7.71
N LEU A 84 14.58 0.16 7.24
CA LEU A 84 14.61 1.60 6.98
C LEU A 84 14.82 2.37 8.29
N SER A 85 15.73 3.35 8.24
CA SER A 85 16.01 4.26 9.35
C SER A 85 16.18 5.68 8.84
N ALA A 86 15.97 6.66 9.71
CA ALA A 86 16.21 8.06 9.41
C ALA A 86 17.48 8.53 10.09
N SER A 87 18.43 9.10 9.34
CA SER A 87 19.64 9.73 9.88
C SER A 87 19.41 11.17 10.36
N SER A 88 18.33 11.79 9.90
CA SER A 88 17.88 13.14 10.29
C SER A 88 16.37 13.19 10.28
N ALA A 89 15.78 14.15 11.01
CA ALA A 89 14.32 14.35 11.03
C ALA A 89 13.83 14.80 9.64
N PRO A 90 13.00 14.02 8.94
CA PRO A 90 12.49 14.39 7.61
C PRO A 90 11.51 15.57 7.68
N PHE A 91 10.83 15.74 8.79
CA PHE A 91 9.88 16.81 9.07
C PHE A 91 10.00 17.27 10.52
N LYS A 92 9.57 18.49 10.84
CA LYS A 92 9.71 19.10 12.17
C LYS A 92 9.10 18.28 13.31
N ASP A 93 8.04 17.54 13.01
CA ASP A 93 7.29 16.72 13.96
C ASP A 93 7.57 15.22 13.86
N VAL A 94 8.59 14.84 13.08
CA VAL A 94 9.03 13.45 12.91
C VAL A 94 10.49 13.32 13.38
N PRO A 95 10.75 13.23 14.69
CA PRO A 95 12.10 12.98 15.18
C PRO A 95 12.59 11.59 14.71
N VAL A 96 13.90 11.41 14.63
CA VAL A 96 14.50 10.12 14.19
C VAL A 96 14.11 8.92 15.05
N SER A 97 13.67 9.17 16.29
CA SER A 97 13.14 8.15 17.21
C SER A 97 11.68 7.77 16.94
N ASN A 98 10.99 8.47 16.01
CA ASN A 98 9.62 8.12 15.68
C ASN A 98 9.59 6.77 14.95
N THR A 99 8.69 5.88 15.35
CA THR A 99 8.54 4.53 14.76
C THR A 99 8.41 4.53 13.24
N PHE A 100 7.83 5.58 12.67
CA PHE A 100 7.63 5.71 11.22
C PHE A 100 8.71 6.55 10.52
N ALA A 101 9.74 7.04 11.24
CA ALA A 101 10.71 7.99 10.67
C ALA A 101 11.40 7.45 9.41
N GLY A 102 11.85 6.19 9.41
CA GLY A 102 12.49 5.56 8.26
C GLY A 102 11.56 5.47 7.04
N TYR A 103 10.32 5.02 7.24
CA TYR A 103 9.31 4.92 6.18
C TYR A 103 8.92 6.28 5.62
N ILE A 104 8.72 7.28 6.48
CA ILE A 104 8.41 8.65 6.07
C ILE A 104 9.57 9.26 5.30
N THR A 105 10.82 9.03 5.74
CA THR A 105 12.02 9.51 5.04
C THR A 105 12.09 8.92 3.64
N TYR A 106 11.94 7.60 3.51
CA TYR A 106 11.97 6.92 2.23
C TYR A 106 10.89 7.46 1.28
N CYS A 107 9.63 7.47 1.72
CA CYS A 107 8.53 7.98 0.89
C CYS A 107 8.71 9.46 0.47
N ALA A 108 9.34 10.28 1.33
CA ALA A 108 9.64 11.68 1.00
C ALA A 108 10.77 11.80 -0.03
N GLN A 109 11.82 10.98 0.06
CA GLN A 109 12.92 10.92 -0.90
C GLN A 109 12.44 10.47 -2.29
N GLU A 110 11.55 9.47 -2.32
CA GLU A 110 10.91 8.97 -3.55
C GLU A 110 9.77 9.89 -4.04
N LYS A 111 9.54 11.04 -3.40
CA LYS A 111 8.48 12.02 -3.76
C LYS A 111 7.05 11.47 -3.72
N ILE A 112 6.85 10.34 -3.06
CA ILE A 112 5.52 9.71 -2.87
C ILE A 112 4.67 10.54 -1.91
N ILE A 113 5.30 11.12 -0.89
CA ILE A 113 4.64 11.96 0.10
C ILE A 113 5.26 13.36 0.16
N ASN A 114 4.43 14.31 0.55
CA ASN A 114 4.85 15.66 0.90
C ASN A 114 4.34 15.99 2.31
N GLY A 115 5.09 16.83 3.04
CA GLY A 115 4.62 17.44 4.27
C GLY A 115 3.62 18.57 4.01
N TYR A 116 3.21 19.19 5.09
CA TYR A 116 2.41 20.42 5.06
C TYR A 116 3.29 21.66 4.86
N PRO A 117 2.73 22.79 4.41
CA PRO A 117 3.48 24.02 4.21
C PRO A 117 4.18 24.54 5.48
N ASP A 118 3.70 24.17 6.67
CA ASP A 118 4.30 24.51 7.96
C ASP A 118 5.55 23.67 8.30
N GLY A 119 5.93 22.73 7.43
CA GLY A 119 7.06 21.82 7.58
C GLY A 119 6.80 20.61 8.46
N THR A 120 5.51 20.32 8.78
CA THR A 120 5.10 19.11 9.52
C THR A 120 4.64 18.02 8.58
N PHE A 121 4.64 16.76 9.04
CA PHE A 121 4.05 15.61 8.35
C PHE A 121 2.77 15.11 9.03
N ARG A 122 2.68 15.24 10.33
CA ARG A 122 1.59 14.78 11.20
C ARG A 122 1.40 13.26 11.13
N PRO A 123 2.38 12.46 11.59
CA PRO A 123 2.38 10.99 11.44
C PRO A 123 1.17 10.30 12.08
N THR A 124 0.63 10.86 13.16
CA THR A 124 -0.59 10.36 13.84
C THR A 124 -1.90 10.95 13.29
N GLY A 125 -1.79 11.88 12.34
CA GLY A 125 -2.97 12.48 11.70
C GLY A 125 -3.70 11.48 10.81
N THR A 126 -5.01 11.67 10.70
CA THR A 126 -5.87 10.85 9.84
C THR A 126 -5.53 11.07 8.36
N LEU A 127 -5.57 10.00 7.58
CA LEU A 127 -5.38 10.02 6.13
C LEU A 127 -6.72 9.87 5.43
N THR A 128 -6.97 10.70 4.41
CA THR A 128 -8.16 10.55 3.56
C THR A 128 -7.93 9.54 2.44
N GLY A 129 -9.01 8.97 1.89
CA GLY A 129 -8.95 8.08 0.74
C GLY A 129 -8.18 8.71 -0.44
N ASN A 130 -8.49 9.98 -0.79
CA ASN A 130 -7.75 10.71 -1.84
C ASN A 130 -6.25 10.75 -1.58
N ALA A 131 -5.83 10.99 -0.34
CA ALA A 131 -4.42 11.08 -0.01
C ALA A 131 -3.75 9.70 -0.04
N PHE A 132 -4.45 8.64 0.33
CA PHE A 132 -3.93 7.29 0.22
C PHE A 132 -3.81 6.82 -1.24
N MET A 133 -4.84 7.08 -2.07
CA MET A 133 -4.77 6.82 -3.52
C MET A 133 -3.59 7.53 -4.18
N LYS A 134 -3.33 8.79 -3.81
CA LYS A 134 -2.15 9.52 -4.28
C LYS A 134 -0.84 8.83 -3.90
N MET A 135 -0.74 8.27 -2.68
CA MET A 135 0.44 7.52 -2.25
C MET A 135 0.62 6.22 -3.06
N LEU A 136 -0.46 5.49 -3.32
CA LEU A 136 -0.44 4.27 -4.15
C LEU A 136 -0.02 4.58 -5.59
N LEU A 137 -0.57 5.64 -6.20
CA LEU A 137 -0.16 6.08 -7.53
C LEU A 137 1.32 6.47 -7.56
N GLY A 138 1.81 7.21 -6.57
CA GLY A 138 3.23 7.52 -6.44
C GLY A 138 4.11 6.27 -6.31
N ALA A 139 3.64 5.26 -5.58
CA ALA A 139 4.30 3.96 -5.43
C ALA A 139 4.33 3.16 -6.75
N LEU A 140 3.33 3.33 -7.61
CA LEU A 140 3.28 2.77 -8.97
C LEU A 140 4.18 3.53 -9.97
N GLY A 141 4.79 4.66 -9.58
CA GLY A 141 5.67 5.45 -10.43
C GLY A 141 5.05 6.71 -11.03
N TYR A 142 3.77 7.01 -10.76
CA TYR A 142 3.14 8.24 -11.27
C TYR A 142 3.77 9.49 -10.64
N ASP A 143 4.32 10.39 -11.49
CA ASP A 143 4.90 11.65 -11.04
C ASP A 143 3.82 12.69 -10.75
N SER A 144 3.74 13.15 -9.50
CA SER A 144 2.73 14.11 -9.06
C SER A 144 2.75 15.45 -9.81
N ALA A 145 3.88 15.87 -10.38
CA ALA A 145 3.99 17.11 -11.14
C ALA A 145 3.48 16.92 -12.58
N VAL A 146 3.76 15.76 -13.18
CA VAL A 146 3.32 15.40 -14.54
C VAL A 146 1.81 15.19 -14.55
N GLU A 147 1.30 14.43 -13.58
CA GLU A 147 -0.10 13.99 -13.51
C GLU A 147 -1.05 15.01 -12.86
N SER A 148 -0.55 16.21 -12.54
CA SER A 148 -1.36 17.25 -11.88
C SER A 148 -1.91 16.85 -10.50
N TYR A 149 -1.17 16.00 -9.74
CA TYR A 149 -1.55 15.64 -8.37
C TYR A 149 -1.12 16.70 -7.35
N THR A 150 -1.05 17.95 -7.80
CA THR A 150 -0.73 19.14 -7.01
C THR A 150 -1.73 20.26 -7.31
N GLY A 151 -1.72 21.33 -6.48
CA GLY A 151 -2.63 22.45 -6.64
C GLY A 151 -4.07 22.15 -6.19
N PRO A 152 -5.03 23.06 -6.48
CA PRO A 152 -6.39 23.00 -5.90
C PRO A 152 -7.21 21.76 -6.29
N ASN A 153 -7.00 21.24 -7.49
CA ASN A 153 -7.80 20.13 -8.06
C ASN A 153 -7.08 18.78 -8.02
N TRP A 154 -6.01 18.66 -7.24
CA TRP A 154 -5.20 17.45 -7.18
C TRP A 154 -6.01 16.17 -6.90
N SER A 155 -7.02 16.27 -6.03
CA SER A 155 -7.82 15.10 -5.64
C SER A 155 -8.68 14.58 -6.79
N VAL A 156 -9.15 15.45 -7.69
CA VAL A 156 -9.92 15.04 -8.87
C VAL A 156 -9.03 14.27 -9.84
N ALA A 157 -7.81 14.76 -10.10
CA ALA A 157 -6.85 14.06 -10.95
C ALA A 157 -6.46 12.69 -10.37
N VAL A 158 -6.18 12.64 -9.07
CA VAL A 158 -5.86 11.39 -8.35
C VAL A 158 -6.99 10.38 -8.47
N ILE A 159 -8.23 10.76 -8.15
CA ILE A 159 -9.35 9.82 -8.17
C ILE A 159 -9.65 9.32 -9.58
N LYS A 160 -9.61 10.23 -10.58
CA LYS A 160 -9.79 9.83 -11.97
C LYS A 160 -8.77 8.76 -12.39
N GLN A 161 -7.51 8.93 -12.01
CA GLN A 161 -6.45 7.96 -12.35
C GLN A 161 -6.61 6.68 -11.54
N ALA A 162 -6.86 6.77 -10.23
CA ALA A 162 -7.02 5.63 -9.34
C ALA A 162 -8.17 4.72 -9.81
N ALA A 163 -9.35 5.29 -10.07
CA ALA A 163 -10.49 4.56 -10.61
C ALA A 163 -10.21 4.01 -12.02
N GLY A 164 -9.49 4.79 -12.85
CA GLY A 164 -9.14 4.35 -14.21
C GLY A 164 -8.24 3.11 -14.28
N ILE A 165 -7.51 2.80 -13.21
CA ILE A 165 -6.65 1.61 -13.10
C ILE A 165 -7.16 0.61 -12.05
N GLY A 166 -8.38 0.80 -11.53
CA GLY A 166 -9.05 -0.14 -10.64
C GLY A 166 -8.52 -0.16 -9.19
N LEU A 167 -7.89 0.93 -8.70
CA LEU A 167 -7.40 0.95 -7.31
C LEU A 167 -8.52 0.91 -6.28
N ASP A 168 -9.73 1.37 -6.62
CA ASP A 168 -10.92 1.37 -5.77
C ASP A 168 -11.89 0.23 -6.08
N ASP A 169 -11.54 -0.68 -6.97
CA ASP A 169 -12.37 -1.83 -7.32
C ASP A 169 -12.76 -2.63 -6.07
N GLY A 170 -14.02 -3.01 -6.01
CA GLY A 170 -14.60 -3.72 -4.86
C GLY A 170 -15.12 -2.81 -3.73
N ASN A 171 -14.96 -1.47 -3.84
CA ASN A 171 -15.57 -0.50 -2.93
C ASN A 171 -16.48 0.49 -3.67
N ASP A 172 -17.71 0.07 -3.95
CA ASP A 172 -18.72 0.91 -4.63
C ASP A 172 -19.13 2.15 -3.81
N GLU A 173 -18.81 2.17 -2.50
CA GLU A 173 -19.11 3.27 -1.58
C GLU A 173 -17.90 4.19 -1.36
N PHE A 174 -16.86 4.10 -2.18
CA PHE A 174 -15.66 4.91 -2.02
C PHE A 174 -15.97 6.42 -1.97
N VAL A 175 -15.58 7.05 -0.89
CA VAL A 175 -15.65 8.51 -0.73
C VAL A 175 -14.27 9.07 -0.39
N GLY A 176 -13.55 9.52 -1.38
CA GLY A 176 -12.15 9.93 -1.25
C GLY A 176 -11.85 11.02 -0.22
N SER A 177 -12.85 11.83 0.17
CA SER A 177 -12.69 12.86 1.23
C SER A 177 -12.83 12.32 2.66
N LYS A 178 -13.37 11.11 2.84
CA LYS A 178 -13.44 10.44 4.14
C LYS A 178 -12.09 9.88 4.56
N ALA A 179 -11.92 9.66 5.84
CA ALA A 179 -10.79 8.91 6.38
C ALA A 179 -10.81 7.49 5.84
N VAL A 180 -9.68 7.01 5.34
CA VAL A 180 -9.53 5.62 4.91
C VAL A 180 -9.41 4.72 6.13
N THR A 181 -10.15 3.61 6.13
CA THR A 181 -10.06 2.58 7.17
C THR A 181 -8.93 1.60 6.87
N ARG A 182 -8.61 0.74 7.83
CA ARG A 182 -7.55 -0.27 7.68
C ARG A 182 -7.91 -1.33 6.65
N GLU A 183 -9.17 -1.79 6.62
CA GLU A 183 -9.62 -2.77 5.62
C GLU A 183 -9.71 -2.15 4.21
N GLU A 184 -10.17 -0.90 4.08
CA GLU A 184 -10.11 -0.18 2.81
C GLU A 184 -8.68 -0.02 2.31
N ALA A 185 -7.75 0.31 3.21
CA ALA A 185 -6.33 0.40 2.85
C ALA A 185 -5.76 -0.94 2.39
N ALA A 186 -6.17 -2.06 2.99
CA ALA A 186 -5.79 -3.40 2.54
C ALA A 186 -6.37 -3.72 1.16
N LEU A 187 -7.65 -3.38 0.91
CA LEU A 187 -8.29 -3.55 -0.40
C LEU A 187 -7.52 -2.77 -1.48
N TYR A 188 -7.25 -1.49 -1.25
CA TYR A 188 -6.56 -0.66 -2.25
C TYR A 188 -5.10 -1.07 -2.45
N ALA A 189 -4.43 -1.56 -1.41
CA ALA A 189 -3.10 -2.15 -1.51
C ALA A 189 -3.12 -3.47 -2.32
N PHE A 190 -4.14 -4.30 -2.13
CA PHE A 190 -4.36 -5.53 -2.89
C PHE A 190 -4.59 -5.22 -4.38
N ASN A 191 -5.44 -4.24 -4.69
CA ASN A 191 -5.67 -3.80 -6.06
C ASN A 191 -4.40 -3.23 -6.70
N MET A 192 -3.57 -2.51 -5.94
CA MET A 192 -2.28 -2.01 -6.41
C MET A 192 -1.35 -3.13 -6.88
N LEU A 193 -1.35 -4.31 -6.22
CA LEU A 193 -0.51 -5.44 -6.64
C LEU A 193 -0.85 -5.96 -8.04
N GLN A 194 -2.04 -5.65 -8.54
CA GLN A 194 -2.52 -6.05 -9.86
C GLN A 194 -2.30 -4.96 -10.93
N ALA A 195 -1.92 -3.75 -10.50
CA ALA A 195 -1.73 -2.60 -11.38
C ALA A 195 -0.34 -2.61 -12.04
N THR A 196 -0.25 -2.01 -13.22
CA THR A 196 1.01 -1.88 -13.96
C THR A 196 1.84 -0.71 -13.41
N MET A 197 3.14 -0.94 -13.19
CA MET A 197 4.11 0.12 -12.87
C MET A 197 4.27 1.07 -14.04
N VAL A 198 4.51 2.35 -13.74
CA VAL A 198 4.67 3.42 -14.73
C VAL A 198 6.10 3.96 -14.67
N GLU A 199 6.72 4.12 -15.83
CA GLU A 199 7.98 4.83 -16.01
C GLU A 199 7.80 5.92 -17.06
N TYR A 200 8.40 7.08 -16.84
CA TYR A 200 8.40 8.18 -17.81
C TYR A 200 9.70 8.16 -18.59
N ASP A 201 9.61 8.10 -19.91
CA ASP A 201 10.77 8.25 -20.77
C ASP A 201 11.42 9.61 -20.52
N ALA A 202 12.72 9.62 -20.22
CA ALA A 202 13.49 10.84 -20.19
C ALA A 202 13.43 11.46 -21.59
N LYS A 203 12.61 12.51 -21.78
CA LYS A 203 12.65 13.28 -23.02
C LYS A 203 14.09 13.79 -23.18
N THR A 204 14.81 13.21 -24.12
CA THR A 204 16.04 13.81 -24.63
C THR A 204 15.65 15.14 -25.27
N SER A 205 15.84 16.22 -24.51
CA SER A 205 15.75 17.59 -25.00
C SER A 205 16.96 17.94 -25.82
#